data_df865b3de3077d8200153881420add3b
#
_entry.id   df865b3de3077d8200153881420add3b
#
_cell.length_a   1.000
_cell.length_b   1.000
_cell.length_c   1.000
_cell.angle_alpha   90.00
_cell.angle_beta   90.00
_cell.angle_gamma   90.00
#
_symmetry.space_group_name_H-M   'P 1'
#
loop_
_entity.id
_entity.type
_entity.pdbx_description
1 polymer ?
#
loop_
_entity_poly.entity_id
_entity_poly.type
_entity_poly.pdbx_seq_one_letter_code
_entity_poly.pdbx_strand_id
1 'polypeptide(L)'
;HWLNYIDGAWVDSVQRLSVNNPGTAEPLATIAQATVEDAERALQAARRCADSGELTRARPAQRVGWLLRIAEEIRAVADEGAWVLCQENGKSINDARDEFIEAARYFEYYAGMADKIEGTSIPLGDGYMDFTVYDPVGVSAQIVPWNFPVSICARSLAPALAAGNAVVIKSPELSPLGMCVLVRAIVKAGLPQGAINLICGRGREVGAH
;
A
#
# COMPACT_ATOMS: atom_id res chain seq x y z
N HIS A 1 17.57 10.60 -4.51
CA HIS A 1 16.95 9.74 -5.52
C HIS A 1 16.14 8.65 -4.85
N TRP A 2 14.91 8.41 -5.35
CA TRP A 2 13.95 7.48 -4.79
C TRP A 2 13.67 6.33 -5.76
N LEU A 3 13.21 5.19 -5.26
CA LEU A 3 13.13 3.93 -5.99
C LEU A 3 11.70 3.35 -5.97
N ASN A 4 11.39 2.49 -6.93
CA ASN A 4 10.24 1.59 -6.85
C ASN A 4 10.48 0.49 -5.81
N TYR A 5 9.43 -0.13 -5.29
CA TYR A 5 9.53 -1.31 -4.43
C TYR A 5 8.78 -2.48 -5.07
N ILE A 6 9.52 -3.49 -5.52
CA ILE A 6 8.96 -4.62 -6.28
C ILE A 6 9.55 -5.91 -5.72
N ASP A 7 8.68 -6.86 -5.39
CA ASP A 7 9.05 -8.21 -4.96
C ASP A 7 10.08 -8.25 -3.81
N GLY A 8 9.87 -7.39 -2.82
CA GLY A 8 10.73 -7.33 -1.63
C GLY A 8 12.01 -6.50 -1.80
N ALA A 9 12.22 -5.84 -2.94
CA ALA A 9 13.43 -5.07 -3.22
C ALA A 9 13.12 -3.65 -3.71
N TRP A 10 14.01 -2.70 -3.36
CA TRP A 10 14.03 -1.37 -3.93
C TRP A 10 14.72 -1.40 -5.29
N VAL A 11 14.00 -0.98 -6.35
CA VAL A 11 14.40 -1.12 -7.76
C VAL A 11 14.54 0.24 -8.41
N ASP A 12 15.69 0.50 -9.00
CA ASP A 12 15.95 1.69 -9.82
C ASP A 12 15.45 1.50 -11.26
N SER A 13 15.38 2.60 -11.99
CA SER A 13 15.07 2.63 -13.43
C SER A 13 16.02 3.58 -14.15
N VAL A 14 16.24 3.31 -15.45
CA VAL A 14 17.01 4.20 -16.34
C VAL A 14 16.30 5.55 -16.47
N GLN A 15 14.98 5.53 -16.61
CA GLN A 15 14.17 6.73 -16.69
C GLN A 15 13.80 7.24 -15.30
N ARG A 16 13.72 8.56 -15.15
CA ARG A 16 13.44 9.22 -13.88
C ARG A 16 12.42 10.34 -14.04
N LEU A 17 11.58 10.49 -13.04
CA LEU A 17 10.68 11.63 -12.92
C LEU A 17 11.31 12.65 -11.97
N SER A 18 11.26 13.93 -12.34
CA SER A 18 11.58 15.02 -11.43
C SER A 18 10.35 15.31 -10.56
N VAL A 19 10.58 15.45 -9.27
CA VAL A 19 9.58 15.93 -8.30
C VAL A 19 10.01 17.32 -7.89
N ASN A 20 9.14 18.30 -8.13
CA ASN A 20 9.41 19.71 -7.83
C ASN A 20 8.66 20.15 -6.59
N ASN A 21 9.24 21.08 -5.86
CA ASN A 21 8.54 21.78 -4.79
C ASN A 21 7.58 22.81 -5.42
N PRO A 22 6.26 22.71 -5.22
CA PRO A 22 5.30 23.62 -5.84
C PRO A 22 5.38 25.05 -5.30
N GLY A 23 5.95 25.27 -4.12
CA GLY A 23 6.12 26.62 -3.52
C GLY A 23 7.29 27.39 -4.10
N THR A 24 8.37 26.68 -4.52
CA THR A 24 9.58 27.33 -5.09
C THR A 24 9.73 27.06 -6.58
N ALA A 25 8.99 26.09 -7.14
CA ALA A 25 9.15 25.55 -8.48
C ALA A 25 10.53 24.89 -8.74
N GLU A 26 11.34 24.70 -7.71
CA GLU A 26 12.66 24.08 -7.82
C GLU A 26 12.60 22.54 -7.74
N PRO A 27 13.52 21.82 -8.39
CA PRO A 27 13.63 20.40 -8.24
C PRO A 27 13.93 19.99 -6.80
N LEU A 28 13.06 19.15 -6.21
CA LEU A 28 13.20 18.60 -4.87
C LEU A 28 13.98 17.29 -4.88
N ALA A 29 13.60 16.39 -5.78
CA ALA A 29 14.16 15.05 -5.87
C ALA A 29 13.91 14.43 -7.25
N THR A 30 14.50 13.26 -7.48
CA THR A 30 14.16 12.39 -8.61
C THR A 30 13.67 11.04 -8.08
N ILE A 31 12.76 10.42 -8.82
CA ILE A 31 12.26 9.07 -8.54
C ILE A 31 12.36 8.18 -9.78
N ALA A 32 12.68 6.92 -9.59
CA ALA A 32 12.70 5.91 -10.64
C ALA A 32 11.33 5.84 -11.33
N GLN A 33 11.28 6.07 -12.64
CA GLN A 33 10.06 5.91 -13.43
C GLN A 33 9.89 4.45 -13.79
N ALA A 34 8.86 3.80 -13.24
CA ALA A 34 8.52 2.43 -13.58
C ALA A 34 8.13 2.30 -15.06
N THR A 35 8.52 1.21 -15.67
CA THR A 35 8.11 0.80 -17.02
C THR A 35 6.88 -0.12 -16.95
N VAL A 36 6.33 -0.48 -18.10
CA VAL A 36 5.27 -1.50 -18.21
C VAL A 36 5.78 -2.86 -17.70
N GLU A 37 7.03 -3.20 -17.99
CA GLU A 37 7.67 -4.43 -17.52
C GLU A 37 7.83 -4.44 -16.00
N ASP A 38 8.09 -3.29 -15.36
CA ASP A 38 8.11 -3.17 -13.90
C ASP A 38 6.72 -3.35 -13.30
N ALA A 39 5.69 -2.81 -13.95
CA ALA A 39 4.30 -3.02 -13.53
C ALA A 39 3.92 -4.51 -13.61
N GLU A 40 4.28 -5.18 -14.72
CA GLU A 40 4.06 -6.62 -14.88
C GLU A 40 4.81 -7.44 -13.80
N ARG A 41 6.07 -7.10 -13.52
CA ARG A 41 6.85 -7.75 -12.44
C ARG A 41 6.19 -7.57 -11.08
N ALA A 42 5.66 -6.38 -10.79
CA ALA A 42 4.95 -6.10 -9.54
C ALA A 42 3.64 -6.92 -9.44
N LEU A 43 2.87 -7.02 -10.53
CA LEU A 43 1.66 -7.84 -10.61
C LEU A 43 1.97 -9.32 -10.43
N GLN A 44 3.01 -9.83 -11.08
CA GLN A 44 3.45 -11.22 -10.94
C GLN A 44 3.95 -11.51 -9.51
N ALA A 45 4.68 -10.59 -8.88
CA ALA A 45 5.11 -10.74 -7.50
C ALA A 45 3.92 -10.81 -6.54
N ALA A 46 2.95 -9.90 -6.68
CA ALA A 46 1.71 -9.92 -5.91
C ALA A 46 0.92 -11.22 -6.14
N ARG A 47 0.83 -11.68 -7.40
CA ARG A 47 0.11 -12.93 -7.73
C ARG A 47 0.80 -14.14 -7.09
N ARG A 48 2.14 -14.26 -7.19
CA ARG A 48 2.89 -15.34 -6.53
C ARG A 48 2.69 -15.33 -5.02
N CYS A 49 2.72 -14.16 -4.39
CA CYS A 49 2.46 -14.02 -2.95
C CYS A 49 1.05 -14.50 -2.58
N ALA A 50 0.04 -14.11 -3.35
CA ALA A 50 -1.33 -14.56 -3.13
C ALA A 50 -1.47 -16.08 -3.31
N ASP A 51 -0.87 -16.66 -4.36
CA ASP A 51 -0.95 -18.09 -4.67
C ASP A 51 -0.17 -18.97 -3.67
N SER A 52 0.92 -18.43 -3.09
CA SER A 52 1.68 -19.16 -2.05
C SER A 52 0.83 -19.48 -0.82
N GLY A 53 -0.16 -18.66 -0.55
CA GLY A 53 -1.02 -18.77 0.61
C GLY A 53 -0.43 -18.21 1.90
N GLU A 54 0.79 -17.69 1.88
CA GLU A 54 1.42 -17.10 3.07
C GLU A 54 0.61 -15.92 3.63
N LEU A 55 0.00 -15.15 2.75
CA LEU A 55 -0.87 -14.02 3.10
C LEU A 55 -2.35 -14.44 3.13
N THR A 56 -2.83 -15.08 2.08
CA THR A 56 -4.24 -15.43 1.91
C THR A 56 -4.75 -16.43 2.95
N ARG A 57 -3.91 -17.39 3.37
CA ARG A 57 -4.23 -18.41 4.39
C ARG A 57 -3.67 -18.09 5.78
N ALA A 58 -3.06 -16.92 5.95
CA ALA A 58 -2.60 -16.49 7.27
C ALA A 58 -3.76 -16.43 8.26
N ARG A 59 -3.51 -16.88 9.48
CA ARG A 59 -4.52 -16.78 10.55
C ARG A 59 -4.90 -15.31 10.79
N PRO A 60 -6.17 -15.01 11.12
CA PRO A 60 -6.59 -13.64 11.42
C PRO A 60 -5.68 -12.95 12.43
N ALA A 61 -5.30 -13.62 13.53
CA ALA A 61 -4.39 -13.07 14.54
C ALA A 61 -3.01 -12.67 13.98
N GLN A 62 -2.52 -13.37 12.96
CA GLN A 62 -1.26 -13.02 12.29
C GLN A 62 -1.42 -11.77 11.45
N ARG A 63 -2.53 -11.64 10.70
CA ARG A 63 -2.87 -10.42 9.96
C ARG A 63 -3.04 -9.22 10.89
N VAL A 64 -3.74 -9.39 12.02
CA VAL A 64 -3.83 -8.38 13.09
C VAL A 64 -2.43 -7.91 13.51
N GLY A 65 -1.52 -8.85 13.79
CA GLY A 65 -0.15 -8.53 14.22
C GLY A 65 0.63 -7.72 13.17
N TRP A 66 0.50 -8.05 11.87
CA TRP A 66 1.11 -7.26 10.81
C TRP A 66 0.54 -5.85 10.73
N LEU A 67 -0.78 -5.70 10.75
CA LEU A 67 -1.44 -4.40 10.64
C LEU A 67 -1.11 -3.47 11.82
N LEU A 68 -1.04 -3.99 13.03
CA LEU A 68 -0.64 -3.20 14.20
C LEU A 68 0.83 -2.76 14.11
N ARG A 69 1.74 -3.64 13.69
CA ARG A 69 3.14 -3.24 13.46
C ARG A 69 3.28 -2.20 12.36
N ILE A 70 2.49 -2.30 11.28
CA ILE A 70 2.45 -1.27 10.24
C ILE A 70 2.04 0.08 10.84
N ALA A 71 1.02 0.12 11.68
CA ALA A 71 0.58 1.36 12.32
C ALA A 71 1.68 1.98 13.20
N GLU A 72 2.40 1.16 13.96
CA GLU A 72 3.54 1.61 14.78
C GLU A 72 4.66 2.19 13.91
N GLU A 73 5.06 1.51 12.83
CA GLU A 73 6.11 1.96 11.93
C GLU A 73 5.71 3.24 11.18
N ILE A 74 4.44 3.40 10.78
CA ILE A 74 3.95 4.65 10.18
C ILE A 74 4.05 5.81 11.19
N ARG A 75 3.65 5.60 12.44
CA ARG A 75 3.78 6.64 13.49
C ARG A 75 5.24 7.04 13.72
N ALA A 76 6.15 6.07 13.67
CA ALA A 76 7.58 6.31 13.87
C ALA A 76 8.20 7.21 12.79
N VAL A 77 7.64 7.22 11.58
CA VAL A 77 8.12 8.05 10.45
C VAL A 77 7.22 9.26 10.17
N ALA A 78 6.22 9.55 11.01
CA ALA A 78 5.22 10.57 10.72
C ALA A 78 5.80 11.96 10.51
N ASP A 79 6.79 12.37 11.31
CA ASP A 79 7.43 13.69 11.18
C ASP A 79 8.31 13.79 9.92
N GLU A 80 9.09 12.74 9.61
CA GLU A 80 9.86 12.65 8.37
C GLU A 80 8.94 12.66 7.15
N GLY A 81 7.90 11.83 7.19
CA GLY A 81 6.93 11.73 6.11
C GLY A 81 6.16 13.02 5.88
N ALA A 82 5.76 13.70 6.96
CA ALA A 82 5.09 15.00 6.89
C ALA A 82 5.98 16.05 6.22
N TRP A 83 7.26 16.09 6.58
CA TRP A 83 8.22 17.02 5.95
C TRP A 83 8.33 16.76 4.44
N VAL A 84 8.54 15.50 4.05
CA VAL A 84 8.65 15.11 2.64
C VAL A 84 7.37 15.45 1.87
N LEU A 85 6.20 15.07 2.42
CA LEU A 85 4.91 15.32 1.79
C LEU A 85 4.59 16.81 1.67
N CYS A 86 4.89 17.62 2.70
CA CYS A 86 4.74 19.05 2.65
C CYS A 86 5.55 19.67 1.50
N GLN A 87 6.81 19.23 1.32
CA GLN A 87 7.70 19.75 0.28
C GLN A 87 7.25 19.39 -1.14
N GLU A 88 6.75 18.17 -1.37
CA GLU A 88 6.35 17.74 -2.71
C GLU A 88 4.93 18.10 -3.09
N ASN A 89 4.02 18.22 -2.11
CA ASN A 89 2.59 18.42 -2.34
C ASN A 89 2.16 19.89 -2.17
N GLY A 90 2.89 20.64 -1.34
CA GLY A 90 2.59 22.04 -1.03
C GLY A 90 1.51 22.25 0.05
N LYS A 91 1.02 21.17 0.70
CA LYS A 91 0.11 21.31 1.84
C LYS A 91 0.84 21.76 3.10
N SER A 92 0.09 22.19 4.12
CA SER A 92 0.68 22.56 5.40
C SER A 92 1.38 21.37 6.07
N ILE A 93 2.38 21.64 6.88
CA ILE A 93 3.10 20.58 7.62
C ILE A 93 2.16 19.85 8.59
N ASN A 94 1.17 20.53 9.15
CA ASN A 94 0.20 19.89 10.03
C ASN A 94 -0.72 18.95 9.25
N ASP A 95 -1.26 19.36 8.10
CA ASP A 95 -2.09 18.50 7.24
C ASP A 95 -1.29 17.30 6.73
N ALA A 96 -0.02 17.51 6.37
CA ALA A 96 0.86 16.42 5.95
C ALA A 96 1.12 15.42 7.08
N ARG A 97 1.30 15.88 8.31
CA ARG A 97 1.47 15.03 9.49
C ARG A 97 0.20 14.26 9.81
N ASP A 98 -0.95 14.94 9.76
CA ASP A 98 -2.25 14.33 10.02
C ASP A 98 -2.54 13.19 9.05
N GLU A 99 -2.10 13.26 7.79
CA GLU A 99 -2.22 12.14 6.85
C GLU A 99 -1.48 10.88 7.32
N PHE A 100 -0.27 11.00 7.86
CA PHE A 100 0.46 9.85 8.40
C PHE A 100 -0.19 9.31 9.68
N ILE A 101 -0.67 10.19 10.55
CA ILE A 101 -1.39 9.77 11.76
C ILE A 101 -2.71 9.07 11.39
N GLU A 102 -3.45 9.61 10.43
CA GLU A 102 -4.68 9.01 9.93
C GLU A 102 -4.39 7.67 9.23
N ALA A 103 -3.31 7.58 8.44
CA ALA A 103 -2.88 6.33 7.83
C ALA A 103 -2.66 5.24 8.87
N ALA A 104 -1.96 5.54 9.97
CA ALA A 104 -1.77 4.58 11.06
C ALA A 104 -3.11 4.14 11.68
N ARG A 105 -4.07 5.07 11.85
CA ARG A 105 -5.40 4.76 12.37
C ARG A 105 -6.21 3.84 11.46
N TYR A 106 -6.08 3.94 10.14
CA TYR A 106 -6.70 2.98 9.21
C TYR A 106 -6.16 1.57 9.47
N PHE A 107 -4.87 1.40 9.62
CA PHE A 107 -4.28 0.10 9.92
C PHE A 107 -4.74 -0.45 11.28
N GLU A 108 -4.83 0.37 12.32
CA GLU A 108 -5.36 -0.02 13.63
C GLU A 108 -6.83 -0.45 13.53
N TYR A 109 -7.66 0.33 12.82
CA TYR A 109 -9.06 0.01 12.63
C TYR A 109 -9.25 -1.33 11.92
N TYR A 110 -8.58 -1.54 10.79
CA TYR A 110 -8.70 -2.78 10.03
C TYR A 110 -7.97 -3.97 10.67
N ALA A 111 -7.01 -3.75 11.54
CA ALA A 111 -6.51 -4.80 12.44
C ALA A 111 -7.63 -5.37 13.30
N GLY A 112 -8.45 -4.49 13.89
CA GLY A 112 -9.63 -4.89 14.65
C GLY A 112 -10.73 -5.57 13.83
N MET A 113 -10.67 -5.50 12.50
CA MET A 113 -11.66 -6.12 11.59
C MET A 113 -11.17 -7.43 10.95
N ALA A 114 -9.87 -7.73 11.01
CA ALA A 114 -9.29 -8.87 10.29
C ALA A 114 -9.81 -10.24 10.75
N ASP A 115 -10.27 -10.36 11.99
CA ASP A 115 -10.88 -11.56 12.56
C ASP A 115 -12.42 -11.55 12.55
N LYS A 116 -13.03 -10.57 11.87
CA LYS A 116 -14.49 -10.39 11.78
C LYS A 116 -15.03 -10.55 10.36
N ILE A 117 -14.23 -11.18 9.49
CA ILE A 117 -14.68 -11.55 8.13
C ILE A 117 -15.39 -12.90 8.26
N GLU A 118 -16.67 -12.84 8.60
CA GLU A 118 -17.50 -14.00 8.93
C GLU A 118 -18.44 -14.32 7.76
N GLY A 119 -18.65 -15.63 7.53
CA GLY A 119 -19.71 -16.12 6.63
C GLY A 119 -21.03 -16.33 7.38
N THR A 120 -22.03 -16.80 6.65
CA THR A 120 -23.37 -17.07 7.15
C THR A 120 -23.63 -18.59 7.15
N SER A 121 -24.22 -19.13 8.21
CA SER A 121 -24.78 -20.48 8.23
C SER A 121 -26.23 -20.44 7.75
N ILE A 122 -26.58 -21.29 6.78
CA ILE A 122 -27.90 -21.31 6.12
C ILE A 122 -28.62 -22.60 6.52
N PRO A 123 -29.80 -22.53 7.19
CA PRO A 123 -30.54 -23.72 7.59
C PRO A 123 -31.33 -24.30 6.40
N LEU A 124 -30.95 -25.48 5.92
CA LEU A 124 -31.63 -26.21 4.83
C LEU A 124 -32.39 -27.45 5.31
N GLY A 125 -32.44 -27.71 6.62
CA GLY A 125 -33.07 -28.89 7.20
C GLY A 125 -32.13 -30.06 7.42
N ASP A 126 -32.67 -31.19 7.89
CA ASP A 126 -31.89 -32.37 8.29
C ASP A 126 -31.09 -32.95 7.11
N GLY A 127 -29.83 -33.30 7.36
CA GLY A 127 -28.94 -33.90 6.39
C GLY A 127 -28.19 -32.95 5.48
N TYR A 128 -28.41 -31.63 5.63
CA TYR A 128 -27.73 -30.58 4.85
C TYR A 128 -26.94 -29.66 5.77
N MET A 129 -25.75 -29.25 5.30
CA MET A 129 -24.95 -28.19 5.90
C MET A 129 -24.62 -27.19 4.79
N ASP A 130 -25.01 -25.92 4.96
CA ASP A 130 -24.75 -24.86 4.00
C ASP A 130 -24.20 -23.63 4.74
N PHE A 131 -23.12 -23.06 4.22
CA PHE A 131 -22.49 -21.86 4.76
C PHE A 131 -21.73 -21.11 3.67
N THR A 132 -21.60 -19.81 3.85
CA THR A 132 -20.79 -18.95 2.98
C THR A 132 -19.38 -18.77 3.57
N VAL A 133 -18.39 -18.65 2.69
CA VAL A 133 -17.01 -18.31 3.05
C VAL A 133 -16.58 -17.11 2.20
N TYR A 134 -15.89 -16.16 2.81
CA TYR A 134 -15.28 -15.06 2.07
C TYR A 134 -13.80 -15.35 1.85
N ASP A 135 -13.41 -15.49 0.59
CA ASP A 135 -12.03 -15.65 0.17
C ASP A 135 -11.44 -14.33 -0.33
N PRO A 136 -10.14 -14.09 -0.11
CA PRO A 136 -9.44 -12.96 -0.73
C PRO A 136 -9.52 -13.03 -2.26
N VAL A 137 -9.69 -11.90 -2.94
CA VAL A 137 -9.60 -11.83 -4.41
C VAL A 137 -8.19 -12.11 -4.93
N GLY A 138 -7.21 -12.06 -4.05
CA GLY A 138 -5.80 -12.38 -4.29
C GLY A 138 -4.94 -11.15 -4.50
N VAL A 139 -5.15 -10.35 -5.53
CA VAL A 139 -4.38 -9.14 -5.82
C VAL A 139 -5.29 -7.94 -5.97
N SER A 140 -4.93 -6.84 -5.29
CA SER A 140 -5.59 -5.54 -5.39
C SER A 140 -4.64 -4.53 -6.03
N ALA A 141 -5.02 -3.95 -7.18
CA ALA A 141 -4.33 -2.82 -7.78
C ALA A 141 -4.93 -1.51 -7.26
N GLN A 142 -4.07 -0.60 -6.78
CA GLN A 142 -4.47 0.66 -6.18
C GLN A 142 -3.82 1.84 -6.89
N ILE A 143 -4.61 2.62 -7.62
CA ILE A 143 -4.16 3.84 -8.29
C ILE A 143 -4.48 5.02 -7.38
N VAL A 144 -3.43 5.61 -6.80
CA VAL A 144 -3.56 6.61 -5.73
C VAL A 144 -3.55 8.02 -6.33
N PRO A 145 -4.49 8.92 -5.93
CA PRO A 145 -4.49 10.32 -6.35
C PRO A 145 -3.45 11.15 -5.57
N TRP A 146 -3.13 12.33 -6.09
CA TRP A 146 -2.06 13.19 -5.55
C TRP A 146 -2.47 14.05 -4.34
N ASN A 147 -3.76 14.30 -4.14
CA ASN A 147 -4.25 15.30 -3.16
C ASN A 147 -4.11 14.86 -1.69
N PHE A 148 -4.35 13.57 -1.38
CA PHE A 148 -4.15 12.95 -0.07
C PHE A 148 -3.51 11.56 -0.24
N PRO A 149 -2.29 11.50 -0.78
CA PRO A 149 -1.73 10.25 -1.27
C PRO A 149 -1.55 9.21 -0.16
N VAL A 150 -1.04 9.62 1.00
CA VAL A 150 -0.75 8.73 2.13
C VAL A 150 -2.03 8.20 2.78
N SER A 151 -2.97 9.10 3.08
CA SER A 151 -4.25 8.74 3.71
C SER A 151 -5.11 7.88 2.79
N ILE A 152 -5.27 8.24 1.50
CA ILE A 152 -6.09 7.47 0.56
C ILE A 152 -5.46 6.10 0.27
N CYS A 153 -4.13 6.01 0.17
CA CYS A 153 -3.47 4.73 0.04
C CYS A 153 -3.73 3.85 1.26
N ALA A 154 -3.50 4.35 2.47
CA ALA A 154 -3.71 3.57 3.69
C ALA A 154 -5.17 3.10 3.84
N ARG A 155 -6.13 3.95 3.47
CA ARG A 155 -7.57 3.64 3.51
C ARG A 155 -7.95 2.46 2.62
N SER A 156 -7.27 2.27 1.49
CA SER A 156 -7.50 1.13 0.58
C SER A 156 -6.58 -0.06 0.89
N LEU A 157 -5.36 0.21 1.33
CA LEU A 157 -4.36 -0.81 1.60
C LEU A 157 -4.66 -1.63 2.87
N ALA A 158 -5.07 -0.95 3.94
CA ALA A 158 -5.34 -1.62 5.21
C ALA A 158 -6.45 -2.69 5.11
N PRO A 159 -7.64 -2.41 4.51
CA PRO A 159 -8.65 -3.46 4.32
C PRO A 159 -8.21 -4.56 3.35
N ALA A 160 -7.43 -4.24 2.31
CA ALA A 160 -6.93 -5.25 1.38
C ALA A 160 -6.03 -6.27 2.10
N LEU A 161 -5.09 -5.81 2.92
CA LEU A 161 -4.21 -6.66 3.74
C LEU A 161 -4.97 -7.39 4.85
N ALA A 162 -5.94 -6.73 5.51
CA ALA A 162 -6.78 -7.36 6.52
C ALA A 162 -7.55 -8.55 5.95
N ALA A 163 -8.03 -8.43 4.72
CA ALA A 163 -8.71 -9.50 4.00
C ALA A 163 -7.76 -10.57 3.41
N GLY A 164 -6.43 -10.35 3.46
CA GLY A 164 -5.44 -11.31 2.96
C GLY A 164 -5.07 -11.14 1.48
N ASN A 165 -5.26 -9.96 0.91
CA ASN A 165 -4.86 -9.66 -0.47
C ASN A 165 -3.45 -9.08 -0.55
N ALA A 166 -2.67 -9.49 -1.54
CA ALA A 166 -1.46 -8.79 -1.97
C ALA A 166 -1.81 -7.53 -2.76
N VAL A 167 -0.92 -6.53 -2.76
CA VAL A 167 -1.24 -5.22 -3.33
C VAL A 167 -0.15 -4.71 -4.26
N VAL A 168 -0.57 -4.12 -5.37
CA VAL A 168 0.26 -3.28 -6.24
C VAL A 168 -0.25 -1.85 -6.16
N ILE A 169 0.59 -0.95 -5.70
CA ILE A 169 0.29 0.47 -5.53
C ILE A 169 0.92 1.25 -6.68
N LYS A 170 0.11 1.92 -7.47
CA LYS A 170 0.58 2.93 -8.41
C LYS A 170 0.56 4.29 -7.72
N SER A 171 1.73 4.81 -7.40
CA SER A 171 1.92 6.12 -6.78
C SER A 171 1.45 7.27 -7.67
N PRO A 172 0.92 8.37 -7.14
CA PRO A 172 0.69 9.58 -7.94
C PRO A 172 2.01 10.12 -8.48
N GLU A 173 2.02 10.61 -9.72
CA GLU A 173 3.24 11.17 -10.35
C GLU A 173 3.63 12.55 -9.80
N LEU A 174 2.67 13.29 -9.24
CA LEU A 174 2.88 14.63 -8.70
C LEU A 174 3.30 14.65 -7.22
N SER A 175 3.06 13.55 -6.49
CA SER A 175 3.37 13.45 -5.06
C SER A 175 3.76 12.01 -4.68
N PRO A 176 4.89 11.50 -5.21
CA PRO A 176 5.29 10.10 -5.01
C PRO A 176 6.16 9.86 -3.79
N LEU A 177 6.84 10.88 -3.23
CA LEU A 177 7.87 10.67 -2.22
C LEU A 177 7.29 10.29 -0.85
N GLY A 178 6.18 10.91 -0.46
CA GLY A 178 5.44 10.53 0.75
C GLY A 178 4.97 9.08 0.70
N MET A 179 4.62 8.57 -0.50
CA MET A 179 4.29 7.17 -0.72
C MET A 179 5.49 6.24 -0.50
N CYS A 180 6.69 6.65 -0.91
CA CYS A 180 7.89 5.88 -0.64
C CYS A 180 8.22 5.81 0.86
N VAL A 181 8.00 6.91 1.61
CA VAL A 181 8.15 6.93 3.07
C VAL A 181 7.13 5.97 3.71
N LEU A 182 5.86 6.03 3.28
CA LEU A 182 4.81 5.13 3.75
C LEU A 182 5.19 3.65 3.51
N VAL A 183 5.56 3.28 2.28
CA VAL A 183 5.90 1.89 1.94
C VAL A 183 7.17 1.44 2.69
N ARG A 184 8.17 2.32 2.87
CA ARG A 184 9.35 2.01 3.68
C ARG A 184 9.00 1.67 5.14
N ALA A 185 7.99 2.32 5.71
CA ALA A 185 7.48 1.97 7.03
C ALA A 185 6.75 0.62 7.00
N ILE A 186 5.87 0.40 6.02
CA ILE A 186 5.06 -0.83 5.90
C ILE A 186 5.94 -2.08 5.78
N VAL A 187 7.00 -2.04 4.98
CA VAL A 187 7.85 -3.22 4.74
C VAL A 187 8.59 -3.68 6.00
N LYS A 188 8.83 -2.79 6.99
CA LYS A 188 9.43 -3.15 8.27
C LYS A 188 8.54 -4.05 9.14
N ALA A 189 7.24 -4.10 8.87
CA ALA A 189 6.30 -4.94 9.61
C ALA A 189 6.44 -6.44 9.33
N GLY A 190 7.29 -6.83 8.37
CA GLY A 190 7.60 -8.23 8.08
C GLY A 190 6.48 -8.99 7.39
N LEU A 191 5.80 -8.35 6.45
CA LEU A 191 4.85 -8.99 5.53
C LEU A 191 5.58 -9.99 4.62
N PRO A 192 4.87 -11.00 4.09
CA PRO A 192 5.43 -11.89 3.08
C PRO A 192 5.96 -11.13 1.86
N GLN A 193 7.00 -11.68 1.22
CA GLN A 193 7.56 -11.11 0.00
C GLN A 193 6.49 -11.02 -1.10
N GLY A 194 6.44 -9.91 -1.82
CA GLY A 194 5.43 -9.65 -2.85
C GLY A 194 4.07 -9.20 -2.32
N ALA A 195 3.82 -9.21 -0.99
CA ALA A 195 2.57 -8.72 -0.42
C ALA A 195 2.30 -7.23 -0.72
N ILE A 196 3.37 -6.43 -0.81
CA ILE A 196 3.33 -5.00 -1.15
C ILE A 196 4.29 -4.75 -2.31
N ASN A 197 3.80 -4.00 -3.30
CA ASN A 197 4.61 -3.49 -4.41
C ASN A 197 4.23 -2.04 -4.66
N LEU A 198 5.22 -1.16 -4.87
CA LEU A 198 5.04 0.25 -5.20
C LEU A 198 5.69 0.55 -6.53
N ILE A 199 4.92 1.04 -7.49
CA ILE A 199 5.41 1.53 -8.77
C ILE A 199 5.12 3.03 -8.92
N CYS A 200 6.15 3.77 -9.31
CA CYS A 200 6.11 5.21 -9.52
C CYS A 200 6.25 5.48 -11.00
N GLY A 201 5.24 6.04 -11.64
CA GLY A 201 5.24 6.26 -13.08
C GLY A 201 4.04 7.06 -13.53
N ARG A 202 4.04 7.42 -14.81
CA ARG A 202 2.95 8.21 -15.39
C ARG A 202 1.69 7.37 -15.52
N GLY A 203 0.55 7.97 -15.14
CA GLY A 203 -0.75 7.28 -15.18
C GLY A 203 -1.10 6.73 -16.57
N ARG A 204 -0.78 7.48 -17.62
CA ARG A 204 -1.03 7.06 -19.02
C ARG A 204 -0.14 5.89 -19.50
N GLU A 205 0.95 5.59 -18.82
CA GLU A 205 1.89 4.52 -19.16
C GLU A 205 1.61 3.28 -18.30
N VAL A 206 2.00 3.32 -17.02
CA VAL A 206 1.88 2.16 -16.12
C VAL A 206 0.52 2.03 -15.44
N GLY A 207 -0.29 3.08 -15.41
CA GLY A 207 -1.64 3.03 -14.84
C GLY A 207 -2.71 2.56 -15.82
N ALA A 208 -2.46 2.70 -17.14
CA ALA A 208 -3.37 2.25 -18.19
C ALA A 208 -3.13 0.78 -18.58
N HIS A 209 -1.97 0.22 -18.25
CA HIS A 209 -1.59 -1.18 -18.45
C HIS A 209 -2.30 -2.09 -17.44
#